data_ae0cc356d53598286b6bd4c84f9cb4e4
#
_entry.id   ae0cc356d53598286b6bd4c84f9cb4e4
#
_cell.length_a   1.000
_cell.length_b   1.000
_cell.length_c   1.000
_cell.angle_alpha   90.00
_cell.angle_beta   90.00
_cell.angle_gamma   90.00
#
_symmetry.space_group_name_H-M   'P 1'
#
loop_
_entity.id
_entity.type
_entity.pdbx_description
1 polymer ?
#
loop_
_entity_poly.entity_id
_entity_poly.type
_entity_poly.pdbx_seq_one_letter_code
_entity_poly.pdbx_strand_id
1 'polypeptide(L)'
;IDASYGGRNLEPVTIDGRLMAIPAGNLDGQQDVLWLRKDWLDNLGLEVPKTMEDLEKVLTAFVEEDPDGNGVDDTTGLTVDATKPVARYNHAFGLEPIFYAFGVYPNYWMEDENGEIYYGSTDERMKEVLTLLQDWYKKGLIDRQFATRIGSGETEAVFTSGQSGAYFGAVHANYTDAFTNNPDIELVAVAAPLDGSG
;
A
#
# COMPACT_ATOMS: atom_id res chain seq x y z
N ILE A 1 28.42 -5.99 4.55
CA ILE A 1 27.74 -5.00 3.68
C ILE A 1 27.79 -5.50 2.23
N ASP A 2 28.96 -5.76 1.70
CA ASP A 2 29.12 -6.19 0.29
C ASP A 2 28.50 -7.56 0.02
N ALA A 3 28.67 -8.53 0.93
CA ALA A 3 28.18 -9.89 0.77
C ALA A 3 26.64 -9.99 0.72
N SER A 4 25.93 -9.05 1.37
CA SER A 4 24.45 -9.09 1.43
C SER A 4 23.79 -8.53 0.16
N TYR A 5 24.49 -7.66 -0.60
CA TYR A 5 23.89 -6.92 -1.71
C TYR A 5 24.65 -7.08 -3.04
N GLY A 6 25.67 -7.96 -3.09
CA GLY A 6 26.48 -8.18 -4.29
C GLY A 6 27.20 -6.93 -4.78
N GLY A 7 27.58 -6.03 -3.87
CA GLY A 7 28.28 -4.78 -4.18
C GLY A 7 27.40 -3.60 -4.63
N ARG A 8 26.15 -3.83 -5.01
CA ARG A 8 25.24 -2.78 -5.52
C ARG A 8 25.04 -1.60 -4.58
N ASN A 9 25.09 -1.84 -3.27
CA ASN A 9 24.99 -0.79 -2.25
C ASN A 9 26.20 0.16 -2.22
N LEU A 10 27.32 -0.22 -2.84
CA LEU A 10 28.52 0.62 -2.94
C LEU A 10 28.50 1.55 -4.17
N GLU A 11 27.72 1.23 -5.19
CA GLU A 11 27.62 2.00 -6.44
C GLU A 11 27.27 3.48 -6.19
N PRO A 12 26.21 3.83 -5.43
CA PRO A 12 25.82 5.22 -5.23
C PRO A 12 26.84 6.05 -4.45
N VAL A 13 27.74 5.40 -3.72
CA VAL A 13 28.77 6.04 -2.88
C VAL A 13 30.19 5.91 -3.45
N THR A 14 30.31 5.37 -4.68
CA THR A 14 31.57 5.25 -5.41
C THR A 14 31.63 6.29 -6.53
N ILE A 15 32.54 7.26 -6.41
CA ILE A 15 32.74 8.31 -7.39
C ILE A 15 34.15 8.17 -7.98
N ASP A 16 34.25 8.12 -9.29
CA ASP A 16 35.53 7.94 -10.01
C ASP A 16 36.35 6.74 -9.48
N GLY A 17 35.67 5.63 -9.21
CA GLY A 17 36.25 4.39 -8.69
C GLY A 17 36.73 4.46 -7.23
N ARG A 18 36.41 5.52 -6.50
CA ARG A 18 36.77 5.69 -5.09
C ARG A 18 35.52 5.64 -4.20
N LEU A 19 35.57 4.81 -3.16
CA LEU A 19 34.52 4.78 -2.12
C LEU A 19 34.58 6.07 -1.30
N MET A 20 33.55 6.91 -1.41
CA MET A 20 33.47 8.23 -0.79
C MET A 20 32.69 8.25 0.52
N ALA A 21 31.84 7.25 0.76
CA ALA A 21 31.04 7.14 1.97
C ALA A 21 30.74 5.66 2.29
N ILE A 22 30.34 5.40 3.51
CA ILE A 22 29.75 4.10 3.89
C ILE A 22 28.24 4.22 3.68
N PRO A 23 27.64 3.39 2.82
CA PRO A 23 26.20 3.46 2.61
C PRO A 23 25.45 3.08 3.90
N ALA A 24 24.50 3.90 4.28
CA ALA A 24 23.60 3.63 5.38
C ALA A 24 22.22 3.34 4.80
N GLY A 25 21.76 2.10 4.91
CA GLY A 25 20.42 1.72 4.51
C GLY A 25 20.36 0.43 3.70
N ASN A 26 19.17 -0.08 3.55
CA ASN A 26 18.85 -1.22 2.72
C ASN A 26 18.61 -0.75 1.28
N LEU A 27 19.35 -1.31 0.32
CA LEU A 27 19.04 -1.14 -1.10
C LEU A 27 17.75 -1.87 -1.49
N ASP A 28 17.44 -2.94 -0.77
CA ASP A 28 16.22 -3.74 -1.01
C ASP A 28 14.94 -3.00 -0.60
N GLY A 29 15.07 -1.77 -0.12
CA GLY A 29 13.96 -0.91 0.23
C GLY A 29 13.09 -1.51 1.36
N GLN A 30 12.36 -0.67 2.01
CA GLN A 30 11.24 -1.14 2.83
C GLN A 30 10.07 -1.28 1.86
N GLN A 31 9.72 -2.51 1.52
CA GLN A 31 8.58 -2.76 0.65
C GLN A 31 7.31 -2.58 1.45
N ASP A 32 6.37 -1.88 0.86
CA ASP A 32 5.02 -1.83 1.38
C ASP A 32 4.33 -3.16 1.10
N VAL A 33 3.58 -3.62 2.08
CA VAL A 33 2.69 -4.77 1.98
C VAL A 33 1.26 -4.31 2.11
N LEU A 34 0.33 -5.12 1.64
CA LEU A 34 -1.07 -4.93 1.93
C LEU A 34 -1.35 -5.56 3.31
N TRP A 35 -1.76 -4.74 4.26
CA TRP A 35 -2.29 -5.19 5.54
C TRP A 35 -3.80 -5.33 5.44
N LEU A 36 -4.31 -6.48 5.90
CA LEU A 36 -5.74 -6.80 5.89
C LEU A 36 -6.19 -7.28 7.27
N ARG A 37 -7.42 -6.97 7.63
CA ARG A 37 -8.15 -7.57 8.74
C ARG A 37 -8.43 -9.03 8.43
N LYS A 38 -7.61 -9.92 9.00
CA LYS A 38 -7.74 -11.37 8.83
C LYS A 38 -9.02 -11.89 9.47
N ASP A 39 -9.35 -11.35 10.63
CA ASP A 39 -10.61 -11.64 11.34
C ASP A 39 -11.84 -11.29 10.48
N TRP A 40 -11.80 -10.19 9.72
CA TRP A 40 -12.89 -9.84 8.79
C TRP A 40 -12.97 -10.80 7.60
N LEU A 41 -11.82 -11.19 7.05
CA LEU A 41 -11.80 -12.20 5.99
C LEU A 41 -12.43 -13.51 6.47
N ASP A 42 -12.07 -13.96 7.68
CA ASP A 42 -12.60 -15.19 8.25
C ASP A 42 -14.12 -15.11 8.55
N ASN A 43 -14.57 -13.97 9.09
CA ASN A 43 -15.99 -13.74 9.35
C ASN A 43 -16.86 -13.83 8.08
N LEU A 44 -16.32 -13.31 6.96
CA LEU A 44 -16.99 -13.31 5.67
C LEU A 44 -16.70 -14.56 4.81
N GLY A 45 -15.81 -15.46 5.26
CA GLY A 45 -15.40 -16.65 4.50
C GLY A 45 -14.61 -16.31 3.23
N LEU A 46 -13.84 -15.23 3.25
CA LEU A 46 -13.06 -14.76 2.12
C LEU A 46 -11.60 -15.23 2.20
N GLU A 47 -11.03 -15.52 1.05
CA GLU A 47 -9.60 -15.82 0.91
C GLU A 47 -8.77 -14.53 0.85
N VAL A 48 -7.50 -14.64 1.20
CA VAL A 48 -6.51 -13.56 1.04
C VAL A 48 -6.36 -13.23 -0.45
N PRO A 49 -6.49 -11.95 -0.87
CA PRO A 49 -6.43 -11.56 -2.27
C PRO A 49 -5.04 -11.78 -2.87
N LYS A 50 -4.99 -12.23 -4.14
CA LYS A 50 -3.78 -12.42 -4.92
C LYS A 50 -3.66 -11.49 -6.11
N THR A 51 -4.79 -10.94 -6.55
CA THR A 51 -4.89 -10.03 -7.68
C THR A 51 -5.60 -8.75 -7.27
N MET A 52 -5.51 -7.71 -8.10
CA MET A 52 -6.27 -6.48 -7.91
C MET A 52 -7.79 -6.70 -7.96
N GLU A 53 -8.24 -7.67 -8.78
CA GLU A 53 -9.65 -8.05 -8.84
C GLU A 53 -10.11 -8.72 -7.53
N ASP A 54 -9.28 -9.60 -6.95
CA ASP A 54 -9.60 -10.21 -5.67
C ASP A 54 -9.62 -9.16 -4.56
N LEU A 55 -8.69 -8.19 -4.58
CA LEU A 55 -8.69 -7.09 -3.62
C LEU A 55 -9.98 -6.27 -3.74
N GLU A 56 -10.44 -5.94 -4.94
CA GLU A 56 -11.71 -5.21 -5.12
C GLU A 56 -12.88 -5.98 -4.53
N LYS A 57 -12.95 -7.30 -4.71
CA LYS A 57 -14.00 -8.15 -4.09
C LYS A 57 -13.93 -8.11 -2.56
N VAL A 58 -12.72 -8.22 -2.00
CA VAL A 58 -12.52 -8.15 -0.54
C VAL A 58 -12.94 -6.78 0.00
N LEU A 59 -12.50 -5.69 -0.63
CA LEU A 59 -12.86 -4.34 -0.20
C LEU A 59 -14.37 -4.09 -0.32
N THR A 60 -15.02 -4.65 -1.35
CA THR A 60 -16.46 -4.54 -1.52
C THR A 60 -17.20 -5.25 -0.39
N ALA A 61 -16.79 -6.46 -0.05
CA ALA A 61 -17.39 -7.20 1.05
C ALA A 61 -17.16 -6.49 2.40
N PHE A 62 -15.99 -5.90 2.62
CA PHE A 62 -15.70 -5.12 3.83
C PHE A 62 -16.60 -3.89 3.99
N VAL A 63 -17.11 -3.34 2.89
CA VAL A 63 -18.01 -2.17 2.91
C VAL A 63 -19.49 -2.58 3.00
N GLU A 64 -19.87 -3.74 2.41
CA GLU A 64 -21.29 -4.08 2.20
C GLU A 64 -21.83 -5.16 3.15
N GLU A 65 -20.95 -5.94 3.83
CA GLU A 65 -21.36 -7.18 4.50
C GLU A 65 -21.14 -7.20 6.02
N ASP A 66 -20.99 -6.02 6.67
CA ASP A 66 -20.84 -5.92 8.15
C ASP A 66 -19.73 -6.88 8.68
N PRO A 67 -18.45 -6.68 8.29
CA PRO A 67 -17.39 -7.64 8.56
C PRO A 67 -17.00 -7.76 10.05
N ASP A 68 -17.30 -6.75 10.86
CA ASP A 68 -17.07 -6.75 12.30
C ASP A 68 -18.25 -7.25 13.12
N GLY A 69 -19.41 -7.50 12.47
CA GLY A 69 -20.59 -8.10 13.06
C GLY A 69 -21.30 -7.21 14.08
N ASN A 70 -21.08 -5.89 14.01
CA ASN A 70 -21.68 -4.96 14.98
C ASN A 70 -23.11 -4.52 14.62
N GLY A 71 -23.58 -4.83 13.41
CA GLY A 71 -24.91 -4.50 12.89
C GLY A 71 -25.07 -3.06 12.43
N VAL A 72 -23.96 -2.35 12.23
CA VAL A 72 -23.91 -0.94 11.79
C VAL A 72 -23.12 -0.86 10.48
N ASP A 73 -23.62 -0.10 9.51
CA ASP A 73 -22.94 0.19 8.24
C ASP A 73 -21.93 1.36 8.46
N ASP A 74 -20.80 1.06 9.10
CA ASP A 74 -19.77 2.05 9.47
C ASP A 74 -18.35 1.62 9.11
N THR A 75 -18.20 0.51 8.38
CA THR A 75 -16.91 -0.01 7.94
C THR A 75 -16.49 0.55 6.58
N THR A 76 -15.19 0.69 6.37
CA THR A 76 -14.60 1.13 5.10
C THR A 76 -13.56 0.13 4.61
N GLY A 77 -13.36 0.06 3.31
CA GLY A 77 -12.42 -0.88 2.69
C GLY A 77 -10.97 -0.46 2.92
N LEU A 78 -10.48 0.48 2.12
CA LEU A 78 -9.09 0.91 2.07
C LEU A 78 -8.89 2.29 2.69
N THR A 79 -8.03 2.38 3.69
CA THR A 79 -7.60 3.67 4.27
C THR A 79 -6.45 4.27 3.45
N VAL A 80 -6.56 5.56 3.14
CA VAL A 80 -5.60 6.31 2.33
C VAL A 80 -5.24 7.64 3.01
N ASP A 81 -3.95 7.98 3.02
CA ASP A 81 -3.48 9.31 3.45
C ASP A 81 -3.50 10.29 2.26
N ALA A 82 -4.42 11.23 2.29
CA ALA A 82 -4.56 12.25 1.26
C ALA A 82 -3.39 13.24 1.18
N THR A 83 -2.58 13.36 2.23
CA THR A 83 -1.45 14.29 2.24
C THR A 83 -0.28 13.79 1.40
N LYS A 84 -0.19 12.48 1.23
CA LYS A 84 0.84 11.81 0.44
C LYS A 84 0.31 10.53 -0.20
N PRO A 85 -0.73 10.62 -1.03
CA PRO A 85 -1.39 9.43 -1.57
C PRO A 85 -0.48 8.63 -2.51
N VAL A 86 0.55 9.28 -3.07
CA VAL A 86 1.60 8.67 -3.88
C VAL A 86 2.93 9.31 -3.47
N ALA A 87 3.59 8.73 -2.48
CA ALA A 87 4.93 9.10 -2.02
C ALA A 87 5.97 8.21 -2.68
N ARG A 88 7.24 8.60 -2.68
CA ARG A 88 8.27 7.82 -3.40
C ARG A 88 8.63 6.50 -2.74
N TYR A 89 8.44 6.34 -1.46
CA TYR A 89 8.71 5.10 -0.72
C TYR A 89 8.22 5.18 0.73
N ASN A 90 7.91 4.03 1.26
CA ASN A 90 7.72 3.74 2.67
C ASN A 90 6.81 4.73 3.41
N HIS A 91 5.65 4.99 2.81
CA HIS A 91 4.62 5.79 3.43
C HIS A 91 3.39 4.93 3.72
N ALA A 92 3.05 4.80 4.99
CA ALA A 92 1.82 4.11 5.37
C ALA A 92 0.60 4.82 4.77
N PHE A 93 -0.38 4.03 4.36
CA PHE A 93 -1.62 4.48 3.73
C PHE A 93 -1.44 5.10 2.33
N GLY A 94 -0.32 4.79 1.65
CA GLY A 94 -0.08 5.17 0.26
C GLY A 94 -0.79 4.26 -0.73
N LEU A 95 -0.82 4.68 -1.99
CA LEU A 95 -1.46 3.95 -3.10
C LEU A 95 -0.43 3.38 -4.10
N GLU A 96 0.86 3.58 -3.85
CA GLU A 96 1.93 3.17 -4.77
C GLU A 96 1.83 1.71 -5.19
N PRO A 97 1.53 0.74 -4.29
CA PRO A 97 1.45 -0.65 -4.70
C PRO A 97 0.36 -0.93 -5.74
N ILE A 98 -0.71 -0.13 -5.76
CA ILE A 98 -1.74 -0.22 -6.79
C ILE A 98 -1.16 0.21 -8.15
N PHE A 99 -0.42 1.31 -8.22
CA PHE A 99 0.24 1.73 -9.46
C PHE A 99 1.26 0.68 -9.93
N TYR A 100 2.02 0.10 -9.00
CA TYR A 100 3.02 -0.92 -9.32
C TYR A 100 2.39 -2.20 -9.89
N ALA A 101 1.19 -2.58 -9.45
CA ALA A 101 0.45 -3.72 -10.02
C ALA A 101 0.12 -3.54 -11.51
N PHE A 102 0.04 -2.30 -11.99
CA PHE A 102 -0.14 -1.96 -13.41
C PHE A 102 1.18 -1.64 -14.13
N GLY A 103 2.33 -1.85 -13.49
CA GLY A 103 3.64 -1.52 -14.03
C GLY A 103 3.88 -0.03 -14.21
N VAL A 104 3.19 0.80 -13.43
CA VAL A 104 3.33 2.27 -13.43
C VAL A 104 4.07 2.72 -12.19
N TYR A 105 5.07 3.58 -12.34
CA TYR A 105 5.95 4.02 -11.27
C TYR A 105 5.93 5.54 -11.12
N PRO A 106 4.90 6.12 -10.48
CA PRO A 106 4.79 7.57 -10.29
C PRO A 106 5.99 8.12 -9.53
N ASN A 107 6.42 9.32 -9.90
CA ASN A 107 7.54 10.04 -9.28
C ASN A 107 8.94 9.42 -9.51
N TYR A 108 9.06 8.38 -10.34
CA TYR A 108 10.33 7.81 -10.74
C TYR A 108 10.69 8.16 -12.19
N TRP A 109 11.99 8.26 -12.48
CA TRP A 109 12.50 8.25 -13.83
C TRP A 109 12.73 6.80 -14.22
N MET A 110 12.15 6.39 -15.32
CA MET A 110 12.15 5.02 -15.84
C MET A 110 12.88 4.99 -17.18
N GLU A 111 13.39 3.84 -17.54
CA GLU A 111 13.95 3.55 -18.86
C GLU A 111 13.01 2.58 -19.58
N ASP A 112 12.66 2.88 -20.82
CA ASP A 112 11.83 2.01 -21.65
C ASP A 112 12.66 0.92 -22.33
N GLU A 113 12.02 0.05 -23.11
CA GLU A 113 12.66 -1.06 -23.85
C GLU A 113 13.65 -0.60 -24.93
N ASN A 114 13.61 0.67 -25.33
CA ASN A 114 14.51 1.27 -26.30
C ASN A 114 15.68 2.01 -25.65
N GLY A 115 15.73 2.08 -24.33
CA GLY A 115 16.70 2.84 -23.55
C GLY A 115 16.37 4.33 -23.42
N GLU A 116 15.15 4.75 -23.75
CA GLU A 116 14.72 6.13 -23.59
C GLU A 116 14.21 6.39 -22.16
N ILE A 117 14.65 7.49 -21.59
CA ILE A 117 14.28 7.89 -20.23
C ILE A 117 12.96 8.68 -20.26
N TYR A 118 12.00 8.24 -19.44
CA TYR A 118 10.74 8.93 -19.26
C TYR A 118 10.39 9.11 -17.79
N TYR A 119 9.51 10.06 -17.48
CA TYR A 119 9.02 10.26 -16.12
C TYR A 119 7.77 9.43 -15.88
N GLY A 120 7.80 8.49 -14.95
CA GLY A 120 6.74 7.51 -14.73
C GLY A 120 5.36 8.10 -14.45
N SER A 121 5.28 9.32 -13.90
CA SER A 121 3.99 10.02 -13.73
C SER A 121 3.36 10.48 -15.05
N THR A 122 4.09 10.43 -16.17
CA THR A 122 3.55 10.72 -17.51
C THR A 122 3.21 9.49 -18.32
N ASP A 123 3.34 8.30 -17.74
CA ASP A 123 2.95 7.03 -18.36
C ASP A 123 1.45 7.04 -18.70
N GLU A 124 1.11 6.62 -19.90
CA GLU A 124 -0.29 6.63 -20.35
C GLU A 124 -1.19 5.70 -19.53
N ARG A 125 -0.63 4.62 -18.96
CA ARG A 125 -1.31 3.68 -18.07
C ARG A 125 -1.76 4.31 -16.75
N MET A 126 -1.20 5.48 -16.39
CA MET A 126 -1.70 6.28 -15.25
C MET A 126 -3.20 6.52 -15.32
N LYS A 127 -3.77 6.69 -16.52
CA LYS A 127 -5.20 6.92 -16.70
C LYS A 127 -6.05 5.72 -16.28
N GLU A 128 -5.55 4.52 -16.54
CA GLU A 128 -6.21 3.27 -16.15
C GLU A 128 -6.27 3.15 -14.62
N VAL A 129 -5.14 3.34 -13.95
CA VAL A 129 -5.06 3.27 -12.49
C VAL A 129 -5.91 4.36 -11.83
N LEU A 130 -5.86 5.59 -12.34
CA LEU A 130 -6.68 6.67 -11.80
C LEU A 130 -8.18 6.44 -12.03
N THR A 131 -8.55 5.77 -13.13
CA THR A 131 -9.95 5.38 -13.39
C THR A 131 -10.41 4.32 -12.39
N LEU A 132 -9.59 3.31 -12.12
CA LEU A 132 -9.86 2.31 -11.10
C LEU A 132 -10.05 2.96 -9.72
N LEU A 133 -9.11 3.82 -9.30
CA LEU A 133 -9.19 4.51 -8.01
C LEU A 133 -10.42 5.41 -7.90
N GLN A 134 -10.79 6.09 -9.00
CA GLN A 134 -12.03 6.87 -9.06
C GLN A 134 -13.28 5.99 -8.88
N ASP A 135 -13.29 4.82 -9.49
CA ASP A 135 -14.38 3.86 -9.38
C ASP A 135 -14.48 3.32 -7.94
N TRP A 136 -13.36 2.92 -7.35
CA TRP A 136 -13.29 2.50 -5.95
C TRP A 136 -13.78 3.59 -4.99
N TYR A 137 -13.39 4.84 -5.24
CA TYR A 137 -13.89 5.96 -4.44
C TYR A 137 -15.42 6.13 -4.56
N LYS A 138 -15.97 6.03 -5.78
CA LYS A 138 -17.42 6.12 -6.01
C LYS A 138 -18.19 5.00 -5.32
N LYS A 139 -17.64 3.79 -5.33
CA LYS A 139 -18.17 2.61 -4.64
C LYS A 139 -18.04 2.69 -3.12
N GLY A 140 -17.23 3.60 -2.58
CA GLY A 140 -16.92 3.71 -1.16
C GLY A 140 -15.86 2.74 -0.66
N LEU A 141 -15.16 2.04 -1.57
CA LEU A 141 -14.07 1.12 -1.21
C LEU A 141 -12.86 1.86 -0.66
N ILE A 142 -12.64 3.10 -1.10
CA ILE A 142 -11.74 4.05 -0.46
C ILE A 142 -12.60 4.93 0.45
N ASP A 143 -12.16 5.11 1.69
CA ASP A 143 -12.83 5.95 2.66
C ASP A 143 -13.18 7.33 2.07
N ARG A 144 -14.47 7.65 2.06
CA ARG A 144 -14.99 8.89 1.43
C ARG A 144 -14.50 10.17 2.09
N GLN A 145 -14.07 10.08 3.35
CA GLN A 145 -13.57 11.21 4.10
C GLN A 145 -12.03 11.34 4.05
N PHE A 146 -11.35 10.47 3.28
CA PHE A 146 -9.88 10.47 3.24
C PHE A 146 -9.28 11.85 2.98
N ALA A 147 -9.88 12.64 2.08
CA ALA A 147 -9.38 13.96 1.69
C ALA A 147 -9.63 15.07 2.73
N THR A 148 -10.39 14.79 3.79
CA THR A 148 -10.68 15.78 4.85
C THR A 148 -9.71 15.66 6.03
N ARG A 149 -8.93 14.59 6.10
CA ARG A 149 -7.97 14.37 7.17
C ARG A 149 -6.66 15.11 6.91
N ILE A 150 -6.12 15.68 7.98
CA ILE A 150 -4.87 16.44 7.94
C ILE A 150 -3.81 15.65 8.71
N GLY A 151 -2.96 14.94 7.95
CA GLY A 151 -1.83 14.20 8.50
C GLY A 151 -2.11 12.73 8.79
N SER A 152 -1.01 11.98 8.91
CA SER A 152 -1.01 10.52 9.05
C SER A 152 -1.71 10.03 10.32
N GLY A 153 -1.68 10.79 11.41
CA GLY A 153 -2.30 10.39 12.68
C GLY A 153 -3.82 10.28 12.62
N GLU A 154 -4.49 11.19 11.91
CA GLU A 154 -5.94 11.11 11.71
C GLU A 154 -6.30 9.95 10.77
N THR A 155 -5.46 9.66 9.78
CA THR A 155 -5.62 8.52 8.88
C THR A 155 -5.40 7.21 9.63
N GLU A 156 -4.36 7.11 10.45
CA GLU A 156 -4.07 5.95 11.29
C GLU A 156 -5.22 5.66 12.26
N ALA A 157 -5.85 6.70 12.81
CA ALA A 157 -6.98 6.55 13.73
C ALA A 157 -8.17 5.80 13.11
N VAL A 158 -8.40 5.89 11.81
CA VAL A 158 -9.48 5.13 11.13
C VAL A 158 -9.21 3.63 11.18
N PHE A 159 -7.97 3.23 10.96
CA PHE A 159 -7.58 1.82 11.04
C PHE A 159 -7.54 1.35 12.50
N THR A 160 -6.92 2.10 13.39
CA THR A 160 -6.74 1.71 14.78
C THR A 160 -8.03 1.75 15.60
N SER A 161 -9.05 2.50 15.15
CA SER A 161 -10.40 2.46 15.75
C SER A 161 -11.22 1.24 15.30
N GLY A 162 -10.73 0.45 14.33
CA GLY A 162 -11.43 -0.71 13.81
C GLY A 162 -12.39 -0.43 12.66
N GLN A 163 -12.42 0.79 12.11
CA GLN A 163 -13.34 1.18 11.04
C GLN A 163 -12.87 0.79 9.64
N SER A 164 -11.63 0.35 9.46
CA SER A 164 -11.06 0.03 8.14
C SER A 164 -10.52 -1.38 8.07
N GLY A 165 -10.75 -2.03 6.93
CA GLY A 165 -10.32 -3.41 6.67
C GLY A 165 -8.93 -3.55 6.05
N ALA A 166 -8.41 -2.49 5.41
CA ALA A 166 -7.16 -2.59 4.65
C ALA A 166 -6.37 -1.28 4.59
N TYR A 167 -5.05 -1.42 4.47
CA TYR A 167 -4.12 -0.33 4.09
C TYR A 167 -2.83 -0.90 3.51
N PHE A 168 -2.11 -0.09 2.73
CA PHE A 168 -0.74 -0.37 2.33
C PHE A 168 0.24 0.29 3.30
N GLY A 169 1.30 -0.40 3.66
CA GLY A 169 2.32 0.16 4.54
C GLY A 169 3.48 -0.80 4.76
N ALA A 170 4.52 -0.32 5.44
CA ALA A 170 5.72 -1.09 5.66
C ALA A 170 5.46 -2.39 6.44
N VAL A 171 6.21 -3.43 6.12
CA VAL A 171 6.10 -4.74 6.79
C VAL A 171 6.32 -4.66 8.31
N HIS A 172 7.03 -3.66 8.78
CA HIS A 172 7.29 -3.43 10.22
C HIS A 172 6.34 -2.39 10.84
N ALA A 173 5.33 -1.94 10.10
CA ALA A 173 4.34 -1.02 10.66
C ALA A 173 3.69 -1.65 11.89
N ASN A 174 3.84 -0.99 13.02
CA ASN A 174 3.34 -1.48 14.29
C ASN A 174 2.26 -0.52 14.79
N TYR A 175 1.03 -0.90 14.56
CA TYR A 175 -0.14 -0.15 15.04
C TYR A 175 -0.63 -0.74 16.35
N THR A 176 0.18 -0.56 17.39
CA THR A 176 -0.12 -1.08 18.75
C THR A 176 -1.50 -0.67 19.24
N ASP A 177 -1.95 0.53 18.87
CA ASP A 177 -3.26 1.04 19.25
C ASP A 177 -4.41 0.23 18.62
N ALA A 178 -4.21 -0.36 17.45
CA ALA A 178 -5.20 -1.25 16.85
C ALA A 178 -5.49 -2.46 17.75
N PHE A 179 -4.44 -3.09 18.30
CA PHE A 179 -4.57 -4.23 19.21
C PHE A 179 -5.08 -3.83 20.59
N THR A 180 -4.82 -2.58 21.01
CA THR A 180 -5.33 -2.04 22.27
C THR A 180 -6.82 -1.75 22.17
N ASN A 181 -7.26 -1.16 21.06
CA ASN A 181 -8.65 -0.78 20.84
C ASN A 181 -9.52 -1.98 20.46
N ASN A 182 -8.94 -2.95 19.77
CA ASN A 182 -9.62 -4.17 19.31
C ASN A 182 -8.78 -5.40 19.69
N PRO A 183 -8.94 -5.93 20.91
CA PRO A 183 -8.10 -7.03 21.41
C PRO A 183 -8.17 -8.32 20.58
N ASP A 184 -9.25 -8.52 19.86
CA ASP A 184 -9.49 -9.70 19.01
C ASP A 184 -9.08 -9.49 17.55
N ILE A 185 -8.42 -8.34 17.23
CA ILE A 185 -7.98 -8.06 15.86
C ILE A 185 -6.93 -9.06 15.41
N GLU A 186 -7.13 -9.62 14.23
CA GLU A 186 -6.13 -10.41 13.54
C GLU A 186 -5.76 -9.71 12.22
N LEU A 187 -4.46 -9.61 11.95
CA LEU A 187 -3.94 -8.99 10.74
C LEU A 187 -3.15 -10.00 9.92
N VAL A 188 -3.25 -9.87 8.60
CA VAL A 188 -2.39 -10.57 7.66
C VAL A 188 -1.69 -9.58 6.75
N ALA A 189 -0.39 -9.80 6.52
CA ALA A 189 0.41 -9.06 5.56
C ALA A 189 0.47 -9.85 4.23
N VAL A 190 0.18 -9.18 3.14
CA VAL A 190 0.18 -9.75 1.80
C VAL A 190 1.24 -9.04 0.97
N ALA A 191 2.03 -9.78 0.20
CA ALA A 191 3.01 -9.18 -0.70
C ALA A 191 2.32 -8.23 -1.70
N ALA A 192 2.94 -7.11 -1.95
CA ALA A 192 2.51 -6.13 -2.94
C ALA A 192 3.65 -5.88 -3.95
N PRO A 193 3.34 -5.65 -5.22
CA PRO A 193 2.01 -5.47 -5.81
C PRO A 193 1.23 -6.78 -5.97
N LEU A 194 -0.09 -6.67 -6.09
CA LEU A 194 -1.00 -7.80 -6.35
C LEU A 194 -1.16 -7.99 -7.87
N ASP A 195 -0.16 -8.53 -8.50
CA ASP A 195 -0.13 -8.76 -9.96
C ASP A 195 -0.44 -10.21 -10.37
N GLY A 196 -0.72 -11.07 -9.39
CA GLY A 196 -1.00 -12.48 -9.61
C GLY A 196 0.25 -13.35 -9.83
N SER A 197 1.45 -12.77 -9.70
CA SER A 197 2.72 -13.48 -9.88
C SER A 197 3.25 -14.15 -8.60
N GLY A 198 2.59 -13.96 -7.47
CA GLY A 198 2.97 -14.30 -6.09
C GLY A 198 3.20 -15.73 -5.71
#